data_90f15fc215fd7b96d00ba5e4b5a2fb44
#
_entry.id   90f15fc215fd7b96d00ba5e4b5a2fb44
#
_cell.length_a   1.000
_cell.length_b   1.000
_cell.length_c   1.000
_cell.angle_alpha   90.00
_cell.angle_beta   90.00
_cell.angle_gamma   90.00
#
_symmetry.space_group_name_H-M   'P 1'
#
loop_
_entity.id
_entity.type
_entity.pdbx_description
1 polymer ?
#
loop_
_entity_poly.entity_id
_entity_poly.type
_entity_poly.pdbx_seq_one_letter_code
_entity_poly.pdbx_strand_id
1 'polypeptide(L)'
;MKKIILLSCLLCAGIFAFAQDPNFHIYLCLGQSNMEGNAKIEAQDTCNVNERFLMMAAVDCPSLGRVKGQWYKAVPPLVRCHTGLTPADYFGRTLVERLPDNIKVGVINVAVGGCRIELFDEENCEEHIASQPEWLKNTAKAYGNNPYRRLKELAVEAQKAGVIKGILLHQGESNTG
;
A
#
# COMPACT_ATOMS: atom_id res chain seq x y z
N MET A 1 -21.05 60.82 26.33
CA MET A 1 -19.84 60.00 26.13
C MET A 1 -20.30 58.56 26.00
N LYS A 2 -20.39 58.04 24.80
CA LYS A 2 -20.82 56.64 24.52
C LYS A 2 -19.58 55.75 24.47
N LYS A 3 -19.49 54.78 25.38
CA LYS A 3 -18.41 53.76 25.37
C LYS A 3 -18.74 52.69 24.32
N ILE A 4 -17.94 52.59 23.29
CA ILE A 4 -18.01 51.55 22.30
C ILE A 4 -17.22 50.35 22.87
N ILE A 5 -17.93 49.26 23.18
CA ILE A 5 -17.32 47.99 23.57
C ILE A 5 -17.03 47.24 22.27
N LEU A 6 -15.76 47.13 21.92
CA LEU A 6 -15.28 46.32 20.77
C LEU A 6 -15.22 44.87 21.21
N LEU A 7 -16.23 44.08 20.80
CA LEU A 7 -16.25 42.62 21.01
C LEU A 7 -15.38 41.96 19.96
N SER A 8 -14.16 41.61 20.32
CA SER A 8 -13.23 40.86 19.47
C SER A 8 -13.65 39.38 19.43
N CYS A 9 -14.38 38.98 18.43
CA CYS A 9 -14.61 37.54 18.14
C CYS A 9 -13.32 36.90 17.63
N LEU A 10 -12.60 36.26 18.52
CA LEU A 10 -11.48 35.38 18.13
C LEU A 10 -12.06 34.13 17.43
N LEU A 11 -12.05 34.11 16.10
CA LEU A 11 -12.36 32.92 15.32
C LEU A 11 -11.20 31.94 15.51
N CYS A 12 -11.30 31.03 16.45
CA CYS A 12 -10.46 29.87 16.55
C CYS A 12 -10.83 28.92 15.38
N ALA A 13 -10.22 29.13 14.21
CA ALA A 13 -10.19 28.10 13.17
C ALA A 13 -9.40 26.90 13.72
N GLY A 14 -10.13 25.93 14.23
CA GLY A 14 -9.53 24.66 14.65
C GLY A 14 -8.91 23.99 13.42
N ILE A 15 -7.58 24.03 13.34
CA ILE A 15 -6.83 23.20 12.42
C ILE A 15 -7.01 21.78 12.98
N PHE A 16 -7.92 21.00 12.39
CA PHE A 16 -7.97 19.56 12.60
C PHE A 16 -6.71 18.97 11.95
N ALA A 17 -5.60 19.00 12.66
CA ALA A 17 -4.48 18.15 12.34
C ALA A 17 -4.98 16.71 12.57
N PHE A 18 -5.19 15.96 11.49
CA PHE A 18 -5.37 14.52 11.57
C PHE A 18 -4.04 13.97 12.10
N ALA A 19 -3.99 13.74 13.41
CA ALA A 19 -2.84 13.10 14.02
C ALA A 19 -2.79 11.65 13.52
N GLN A 20 -1.60 11.21 13.11
CA GLN A 20 -1.36 9.80 12.80
C GLN A 20 -1.84 8.93 13.97
N ASP A 21 -2.60 7.88 13.68
CA ASP A 21 -2.95 6.87 14.68
C ASP A 21 -1.69 6.03 14.99
N PRO A 22 -1.07 6.16 16.17
CA PRO A 22 0.13 5.39 16.53
C PRO A 22 -0.13 3.89 16.61
N ASN A 23 -1.40 3.50 16.73
CA ASN A 23 -1.87 2.13 16.78
C ASN A 23 -2.20 1.55 15.39
N PHE A 24 -2.06 2.32 14.32
CA PHE A 24 -2.17 1.82 12.98
C PHE A 24 -0.78 1.59 12.39
N HIS A 25 -0.30 0.34 12.43
CA HIS A 25 1.00 -0.09 11.96
C HIS A 25 0.95 -0.43 10.47
N ILE A 26 1.71 0.29 9.65
CA ILE A 26 1.72 0.14 8.19
C ILE A 26 3.02 -0.48 7.73
N TYR A 27 2.94 -1.43 6.81
CA TYR A 27 4.08 -2.11 6.20
C TYR A 27 4.04 -1.92 4.68
N LEU A 28 5.17 -1.51 4.12
CA LEU A 28 5.36 -1.39 2.68
C LEU A 28 5.89 -2.73 2.15
N CYS A 29 5.24 -3.25 1.12
CA CYS A 29 5.65 -4.50 0.50
C CYS A 29 6.04 -4.22 -0.95
N LEU A 30 7.22 -4.68 -1.37
CA LEU A 30 7.68 -4.51 -2.73
C LEU A 30 8.51 -5.71 -3.18
N GLY A 31 8.53 -5.96 -4.48
CA GLY A 31 9.30 -7.07 -5.03
C GLY A 31 8.77 -7.57 -6.36
N GLN A 32 9.13 -8.80 -6.68
CA GLN A 32 8.73 -9.45 -7.91
C GLN A 32 7.63 -10.52 -7.69
N SER A 33 7.59 -11.57 -8.50
CA SER A 33 6.50 -12.55 -8.57
C SER A 33 6.09 -13.16 -7.23
N ASN A 34 7.04 -13.49 -6.37
CA ASN A 34 6.72 -14.05 -5.07
C ASN A 34 6.11 -13.03 -4.11
N MET A 35 6.46 -11.74 -4.21
CA MET A 35 5.78 -10.69 -3.49
C MET A 35 4.46 -10.27 -4.15
N GLU A 36 4.36 -10.34 -5.48
CA GLU A 36 3.14 -10.06 -6.21
C GLU A 36 2.01 -11.05 -5.87
N GLY A 37 2.37 -12.31 -5.64
CA GLY A 37 1.42 -13.36 -5.30
C GLY A 37 1.13 -14.30 -6.47
N ASN A 38 1.86 -15.41 -6.47
CA ASN A 38 1.68 -16.50 -7.46
C ASN A 38 0.90 -17.68 -6.91
N ALA A 39 0.71 -17.76 -5.59
CA ALA A 39 -0.05 -18.85 -5.01
C ALA A 39 -1.55 -18.66 -5.29
N LYS A 40 -2.26 -19.77 -5.44
CA LYS A 40 -3.71 -19.74 -5.62
C LYS A 40 -4.38 -19.22 -4.36
N ILE A 41 -5.31 -18.31 -4.53
CA ILE A 41 -6.21 -17.90 -3.44
C ILE A 41 -7.26 -18.99 -3.26
N GLU A 42 -7.38 -19.51 -2.06
CA GLU A 42 -8.36 -20.53 -1.70
C GLU A 42 -9.48 -19.95 -0.83
N ALA A 43 -10.53 -20.73 -0.58
CA ALA A 43 -11.70 -20.26 0.16
C ALA A 43 -11.34 -19.74 1.58
N GLN A 44 -10.41 -20.42 2.25
CA GLN A 44 -9.92 -20.01 3.57
C GLN A 44 -9.24 -18.64 3.57
N ASP A 45 -8.63 -18.25 2.47
CA ASP A 45 -7.90 -16.98 2.38
C ASP A 45 -8.85 -15.78 2.28
N THR A 46 -10.07 -16.00 1.81
CA THR A 46 -11.10 -14.97 1.67
C THR A 46 -12.04 -14.87 2.88
N CYS A 47 -11.99 -15.88 3.77
CA CYS A 47 -12.82 -15.94 4.95
C CYS A 47 -12.10 -15.41 6.20
N ASN A 48 -12.88 -14.97 7.18
CA ASN A 48 -12.39 -14.63 8.53
C ASN A 48 -11.20 -13.64 8.56
N VAL A 49 -11.08 -12.78 7.56
CA VAL A 49 -10.08 -11.70 7.59
C VAL A 49 -10.44 -10.77 8.74
N ASN A 50 -9.50 -10.54 9.65
CA ASN A 50 -9.72 -9.69 10.81
C ASN A 50 -9.97 -8.23 10.36
N GLU A 51 -10.92 -7.54 11.00
CA GLU A 51 -11.27 -6.14 10.69
C GLU A 51 -10.11 -5.17 10.93
N ARG A 52 -9.15 -5.55 11.76
CA ARG A 52 -7.94 -4.79 12.03
C ARG A 52 -6.84 -4.97 10.97
N PHE A 53 -7.01 -5.91 10.03
CA PHE A 53 -6.08 -6.12 8.92
C PHE A 53 -6.58 -5.43 7.66
N LEU A 54 -5.85 -4.40 7.23
CA LEU A 54 -6.20 -3.54 6.11
C LEU A 54 -5.16 -3.61 4.98
N MET A 55 -5.61 -3.32 3.77
CA MET A 55 -4.73 -3.09 2.63
C MET A 55 -5.06 -1.75 1.98
N MET A 56 -4.05 -1.01 1.51
CA MET A 56 -4.29 0.14 0.65
C MET A 56 -4.13 -0.30 -0.81
N ALA A 57 -5.11 -0.01 -1.63
CA ALA A 57 -5.07 -0.35 -3.05
C ALA A 57 -3.98 0.46 -3.76
N ALA A 58 -3.01 -0.22 -4.37
CA ALA A 58 -1.92 0.42 -5.12
C ALA A 58 -2.32 0.83 -6.54
N VAL A 59 -3.41 0.26 -7.04
CA VAL A 59 -4.03 0.55 -8.34
C VAL A 59 -5.54 0.53 -8.22
N ASP A 60 -6.23 1.14 -9.18
CA ASP A 60 -7.67 0.99 -9.30
C ASP A 60 -8.02 -0.45 -9.68
N CYS A 61 -9.05 -0.99 -9.05
CA CYS A 61 -9.56 -2.32 -9.32
C CYS A 61 -11.10 -2.32 -9.32
N PRO A 62 -11.74 -1.88 -10.43
CA PRO A 62 -13.18 -1.76 -10.50
C PRO A 62 -13.94 -3.06 -10.26
N SER A 63 -13.39 -4.21 -10.70
CA SER A 63 -13.98 -5.53 -10.49
C SER A 63 -14.10 -5.94 -9.02
N LEU A 64 -13.32 -5.30 -8.14
CA LEU A 64 -13.34 -5.51 -6.69
C LEU A 64 -13.83 -4.25 -5.92
N GLY A 65 -14.31 -3.24 -6.64
CA GLY A 65 -14.75 -1.97 -6.04
C GLY A 65 -13.65 -1.19 -5.34
N ARG A 66 -12.39 -1.35 -5.76
CA ARG A 66 -11.24 -0.71 -5.11
C ARG A 66 -10.73 0.47 -5.92
N VAL A 67 -10.45 1.55 -5.23
CA VAL A 67 -9.86 2.79 -5.75
C VAL A 67 -8.46 2.96 -5.17
N LYS A 68 -7.50 3.31 -6.01
CA LYS A 68 -6.12 3.60 -5.64
C LYS A 68 -6.05 4.58 -4.45
N GLY A 69 -5.19 4.28 -3.48
CA GLY A 69 -4.95 5.11 -2.31
C GLY A 69 -6.01 4.98 -1.21
N GLN A 70 -7.03 4.14 -1.39
CA GLN A 70 -8.03 3.90 -0.37
C GLN A 70 -7.74 2.62 0.42
N TRP A 71 -8.10 2.63 1.70
CA TRP A 71 -7.99 1.49 2.59
C TRP A 71 -9.21 0.58 2.49
N TYR A 72 -8.94 -0.72 2.50
CA TYR A 72 -9.94 -1.78 2.48
C TYR A 72 -9.55 -2.87 3.47
N LYS A 73 -10.51 -3.65 3.94
CA LYS A 73 -10.23 -4.91 4.60
C LYS A 73 -9.35 -5.78 3.69
N ALA A 74 -8.30 -6.37 4.23
CA ALA A 74 -7.27 -7.07 3.45
C ALA A 74 -7.73 -8.45 2.96
N VAL A 75 -8.82 -8.48 2.20
CA VAL A 75 -9.27 -9.69 1.50
C VAL A 75 -8.47 -9.82 0.21
N PRO A 76 -7.78 -10.94 -0.06
CA PRO A 76 -6.97 -11.10 -1.27
C PRO A 76 -7.84 -11.04 -2.56
N PRO A 77 -7.22 -10.67 -3.70
CA PRO A 77 -5.82 -10.33 -3.92
C PRO A 77 -5.44 -8.97 -3.34
N LEU A 78 -4.19 -8.82 -2.82
CA LEU A 78 -3.75 -7.59 -2.14
C LEU A 78 -2.86 -6.68 -3.02
N VAL A 79 -2.58 -7.05 -4.26
CA VAL A 79 -1.65 -6.31 -5.14
C VAL A 79 -2.39 -5.65 -6.29
N ARG A 80 -2.85 -6.45 -7.24
CA ARG A 80 -3.67 -6.03 -8.39
C ARG A 80 -4.87 -6.96 -8.53
N CYS A 81 -5.83 -6.61 -9.36
CA CYS A 81 -7.12 -7.31 -9.49
C CYS A 81 -7.03 -8.83 -9.73
N HIS A 82 -5.95 -9.27 -10.37
CA HIS A 82 -5.83 -10.65 -10.87
C HIS A 82 -4.56 -11.35 -10.36
N THR A 83 -3.96 -10.83 -9.28
CA THR A 83 -2.81 -11.50 -8.64
C THR A 83 -3.29 -12.61 -7.71
N GLY A 84 -2.38 -13.51 -7.35
CA GLY A 84 -2.66 -14.58 -6.41
C GLY A 84 -2.43 -14.17 -4.95
N LEU A 85 -2.27 -15.17 -4.10
CA LEU A 85 -1.96 -14.98 -2.69
C LEU A 85 -0.51 -14.55 -2.52
N THR A 86 -0.31 -13.46 -1.78
CA THR A 86 1.00 -12.85 -1.49
C THR A 86 1.43 -13.14 -0.05
N PRO A 87 2.74 -13.22 0.24
CA PRO A 87 3.24 -13.34 1.62
C PRO A 87 2.75 -12.23 2.56
N ALA A 88 2.45 -11.04 2.03
CA ALA A 88 1.91 -9.93 2.80
C ALA A 88 0.56 -10.26 3.47
N ASP A 89 -0.22 -11.20 2.92
CA ASP A 89 -1.50 -11.63 3.49
C ASP A 89 -1.27 -12.29 4.85
N TYR A 90 -0.59 -13.43 4.89
CA TYR A 90 -0.36 -14.17 6.12
C TYR A 90 0.60 -13.44 7.10
N PHE A 91 1.46 -12.58 6.59
CA PHE A 91 2.22 -11.66 7.45
C PHE A 91 1.26 -10.75 8.26
N GLY A 92 0.32 -10.09 7.58
CA GLY A 92 -0.62 -9.19 8.24
C GLY A 92 -1.59 -9.93 9.17
N ARG A 93 -2.10 -11.11 8.76
CA ARG A 93 -2.95 -11.97 9.61
C ARG A 93 -2.23 -12.36 10.89
N THR A 94 -0.98 -12.84 10.77
CA THR A 94 -0.18 -13.23 11.93
C THR A 94 0.09 -12.05 12.87
N LEU A 95 0.33 -10.86 12.32
CA LEU A 95 0.54 -9.67 13.15
C LEU A 95 -0.70 -9.29 13.96
N VAL A 96 -1.89 -9.28 13.36
CA VAL A 96 -3.11 -8.93 14.10
C VAL A 96 -3.50 -9.99 15.14
N GLU A 97 -3.05 -11.23 14.98
CA GLU A 97 -3.21 -12.29 15.98
C GLU A 97 -2.24 -12.16 17.16
N ARG A 98 -1.08 -11.59 16.93
CA ARG A 98 0.01 -11.50 17.93
C ARG A 98 0.10 -10.14 18.62
N LEU A 99 -0.40 -9.08 17.99
CA LEU A 99 -0.37 -7.74 18.52
C LEU A 99 -1.61 -7.44 19.39
N PRO A 100 -1.51 -6.52 20.34
CA PRO A 100 -2.65 -6.07 21.16
C PRO A 100 -3.86 -5.68 20.31
N ASP A 101 -5.07 -5.86 20.85
CA ASP A 101 -6.33 -5.68 20.11
C ASP A 101 -6.58 -4.24 19.64
N ASN A 102 -5.93 -3.26 20.23
CA ASN A 102 -5.98 -1.87 19.80
C ASN A 102 -5.07 -1.56 18.59
N ILE A 103 -4.21 -2.50 18.16
CA ILE A 103 -3.32 -2.32 17.01
C ILE A 103 -4.02 -2.77 15.73
N LYS A 104 -4.09 -1.88 14.76
CA LYS A 104 -4.43 -2.17 13.35
C LYS A 104 -3.16 -2.42 12.55
N VAL A 105 -3.24 -3.27 11.54
CA VAL A 105 -2.15 -3.57 10.62
C VAL A 105 -2.60 -3.22 9.21
N GLY A 106 -1.80 -2.46 8.49
CA GLY A 106 -2.00 -2.13 7.08
C GLY A 106 -0.85 -2.60 6.23
N VAL A 107 -1.14 -3.07 5.02
CA VAL A 107 -0.13 -3.37 4.01
C VAL A 107 -0.38 -2.57 2.74
N ILE A 108 0.71 -2.12 2.11
CA ILE A 108 0.71 -1.49 0.78
C ILE A 108 1.65 -2.32 -0.07
N ASN A 109 1.12 -3.00 -1.08
CA ASN A 109 1.94 -3.92 -1.87
C ASN A 109 2.07 -3.42 -3.32
N VAL A 110 3.29 -3.13 -3.74
CA VAL A 110 3.67 -2.79 -5.11
C VAL A 110 4.70 -3.81 -5.58
N ALA A 111 4.26 -4.75 -6.41
CA ALA A 111 5.11 -5.81 -6.92
C ALA A 111 4.81 -6.10 -8.39
N VAL A 112 5.85 -6.51 -9.13
CA VAL A 112 5.78 -6.79 -10.56
C VAL A 112 6.50 -8.11 -10.84
N GLY A 113 5.75 -9.13 -11.21
CA GLY A 113 6.30 -10.45 -11.55
C GLY A 113 7.38 -10.36 -12.61
N GLY A 114 8.46 -11.13 -12.45
CA GLY A 114 9.57 -11.21 -13.42
C GLY A 114 10.45 -9.97 -13.52
N CYS A 115 10.19 -8.91 -12.76
CA CYS A 115 11.01 -7.71 -12.85
C CYS A 115 12.38 -7.90 -12.18
N ARG A 116 13.34 -7.11 -12.64
CA ARG A 116 14.62 -6.91 -11.97
C ARG A 116 14.52 -5.77 -10.96
N ILE A 117 15.51 -5.65 -10.06
CA ILE A 117 15.56 -4.60 -9.04
C ILE A 117 15.60 -3.20 -9.64
N GLU A 118 16.12 -3.06 -10.86
CA GLU A 118 16.20 -1.80 -11.60
C GLU A 118 14.80 -1.17 -11.86
N LEU A 119 13.74 -1.99 -11.80
CA LEU A 119 12.38 -1.45 -11.87
C LEU A 119 12.01 -0.56 -10.66
N PHE A 120 12.72 -0.72 -9.55
CA PHE A 120 12.55 0.07 -8.34
C PHE A 120 13.61 1.18 -8.18
N ASP A 121 14.40 1.43 -9.22
CA ASP A 121 15.25 2.62 -9.32
C ASP A 121 14.40 3.81 -9.82
N GLU A 122 14.18 4.79 -8.96
CA GLU A 122 13.26 5.89 -9.26
C GLU A 122 13.72 6.74 -10.44
N GLU A 123 15.03 6.89 -10.63
CA GLU A 123 15.62 7.76 -11.65
C GLU A 123 15.70 7.07 -13.02
N ASN A 124 16.06 5.78 -13.02
CA ASN A 124 16.34 5.02 -14.25
C ASN A 124 15.19 4.05 -14.63
N CYS A 125 14.14 3.96 -13.83
CA CYS A 125 13.02 3.04 -14.02
C CYS A 125 12.38 3.15 -15.42
N GLU A 126 12.18 4.36 -15.94
CA GLU A 126 11.51 4.55 -17.22
C GLU A 126 12.37 4.05 -18.40
N GLU A 127 13.69 4.29 -18.37
CA GLU A 127 14.62 3.75 -19.36
C GLU A 127 14.68 2.22 -19.27
N HIS A 128 14.75 1.69 -18.05
CA HIS A 128 14.70 0.25 -17.83
C HIS A 128 13.42 -0.37 -18.40
N ILE A 129 12.25 0.21 -18.14
CA ILE A 129 10.96 -0.26 -18.67
C ILE A 129 10.95 -0.25 -20.19
N ALA A 130 11.52 0.77 -20.85
CA ALA A 130 11.53 0.89 -22.31
C ALA A 130 12.18 -0.32 -22.98
N SER A 131 13.17 -0.93 -22.34
CA SER A 131 13.88 -2.14 -22.82
C SER A 131 13.16 -3.47 -22.52
N GLN A 132 12.09 -3.45 -21.71
CA GLN A 132 11.43 -4.66 -21.26
C GLN A 132 10.36 -5.19 -22.23
N PRO A 133 9.96 -6.46 -22.10
CA PRO A 133 8.85 -7.03 -22.88
C PRO A 133 7.52 -6.29 -22.62
N GLU A 134 6.62 -6.34 -23.61
CA GLU A 134 5.33 -5.61 -23.52
C GLU A 134 4.46 -5.99 -22.31
N TRP A 135 4.49 -7.24 -21.87
CA TRP A 135 3.74 -7.65 -20.68
C TRP A 135 4.22 -6.92 -19.41
N LEU A 136 5.55 -6.70 -19.26
CA LEU A 136 6.11 -5.96 -18.13
C LEU A 136 5.79 -4.47 -18.26
N LYS A 137 5.93 -3.89 -19.46
CA LYS A 137 5.53 -2.50 -19.74
C LYS A 137 4.06 -2.27 -19.36
N ASN A 138 3.17 -3.18 -19.76
CA ASN A 138 1.75 -3.09 -19.45
C ASN A 138 1.47 -3.21 -17.94
N THR A 139 2.23 -4.03 -17.22
CA THR A 139 2.14 -4.12 -15.78
C THR A 139 2.64 -2.84 -15.11
N ALA A 140 3.77 -2.29 -15.56
CA ALA A 140 4.32 -1.03 -15.04
C ALA A 140 3.37 0.18 -15.26
N LYS A 141 2.62 0.18 -16.36
CA LYS A 141 1.59 1.23 -16.63
C LYS A 141 0.55 1.31 -15.52
N ALA A 142 0.16 0.20 -14.91
CA ALA A 142 -0.78 0.21 -13.78
C ALA A 142 -0.25 1.01 -12.58
N TYR A 143 1.07 1.10 -12.45
CA TYR A 143 1.76 1.88 -11.44
C TYR A 143 2.25 3.25 -11.93
N GLY A 144 1.73 3.75 -13.07
CA GLY A 144 2.13 5.03 -13.65
C GLY A 144 3.55 5.01 -14.24
N ASN A 145 4.00 3.87 -14.74
CA ASN A 145 5.35 3.61 -15.27
C ASN A 145 6.50 3.80 -14.26
N ASN A 146 6.19 3.90 -12.98
CA ASN A 146 7.22 3.94 -11.94
C ASN A 146 6.68 3.31 -10.64
N PRO A 147 6.85 1.99 -10.46
CA PRO A 147 6.35 1.27 -9.29
C PRO A 147 6.92 1.80 -7.97
N TYR A 148 8.19 2.21 -7.93
CA TYR A 148 8.79 2.74 -6.71
C TYR A 148 8.21 4.11 -6.34
N ARG A 149 8.07 5.02 -7.29
CA ARG A 149 7.39 6.31 -7.08
C ARG A 149 5.96 6.10 -6.61
N ARG A 150 5.23 5.14 -7.19
CA ARG A 150 3.88 4.77 -6.73
C ARG A 150 3.88 4.33 -5.27
N LEU A 151 4.83 3.49 -4.85
CA LEU A 151 4.93 3.06 -3.46
C LEU A 151 5.20 4.25 -2.53
N LYS A 152 6.09 5.16 -2.92
CA LYS A 152 6.39 6.40 -2.16
C LYS A 152 5.16 7.31 -2.01
N GLU A 153 4.43 7.54 -3.10
CA GLU A 153 3.18 8.33 -3.08
C GLU A 153 2.16 7.75 -2.09
N LEU A 154 1.96 6.43 -2.15
CA LEU A 154 1.05 5.74 -1.26
C LEU A 154 1.54 5.73 0.19
N ALA A 155 2.85 5.63 0.41
CA ALA A 155 3.44 5.72 1.74
C ALA A 155 3.19 7.09 2.38
N VAL A 156 3.36 8.17 1.62
CA VAL A 156 3.05 9.55 2.08
C VAL A 156 1.56 9.70 2.41
N GLU A 157 0.68 9.14 1.58
CA GLU A 157 -0.76 9.16 1.85
C GLU A 157 -1.11 8.35 3.10
N ALA A 158 -0.52 7.16 3.23
CA ALA A 158 -0.76 6.27 4.36
C ALA A 158 -0.29 6.84 5.70
N GLN A 159 0.78 7.63 5.71
CA GLN A 159 1.27 8.31 6.91
C GLN A 159 0.28 9.33 7.49
N LYS A 160 -0.71 9.76 6.75
CA LYS A 160 -1.81 10.58 7.29
C LYS A 160 -2.72 9.76 8.22
N ALA A 161 -2.80 8.46 8.03
CA ALA A 161 -3.66 7.56 8.79
C ALA A 161 -2.90 6.80 9.90
N GLY A 162 -1.65 6.40 9.66
CA GLY A 162 -0.90 5.56 10.59
C GLY A 162 0.61 5.66 10.45
N VAL A 163 1.34 4.78 11.12
CA VAL A 163 2.81 4.83 11.22
C VAL A 163 3.42 3.70 10.40
N ILE A 164 4.33 4.02 9.48
CA ILE A 164 5.11 3.02 8.76
C ILE A 164 6.09 2.35 9.74
N LYS A 165 5.96 1.04 9.89
CA LYS A 165 6.74 0.21 10.84
C LYS A 165 7.81 -0.61 10.17
N GLY A 166 7.70 -0.87 8.87
CA GLY A 166 8.70 -1.67 8.19
C GLY A 166 8.44 -1.86 6.71
N ILE A 167 9.38 -2.54 6.07
CA ILE A 167 9.36 -2.88 4.67
C ILE A 167 9.54 -4.39 4.53
N LEU A 168 8.70 -5.02 3.71
CA LEU A 168 8.86 -6.39 3.24
C LEU A 168 9.37 -6.35 1.81
N LEU A 169 10.58 -6.84 1.60
CA LEU A 169 11.20 -6.92 0.28
C LEU A 169 11.40 -8.40 -0.10
N HIS A 170 10.82 -8.81 -1.24
CA HIS A 170 11.14 -10.09 -1.85
C HIS A 170 11.47 -9.87 -3.32
N GLN A 171 12.76 -9.67 -3.59
CA GLN A 171 13.30 -9.25 -4.88
C GLN A 171 14.68 -9.88 -5.09
N GLY A 172 15.03 -10.12 -6.35
CA GLY A 172 16.40 -10.51 -6.75
C GLY A 172 16.46 -11.73 -7.63
N GLU A 173 15.41 -12.57 -7.72
CA GLU A 173 15.42 -13.79 -8.50
C GLU A 173 15.70 -13.53 -10.00
N SER A 174 15.18 -12.43 -10.55
CA SER A 174 15.45 -12.02 -11.94
C SER A 174 16.82 -11.36 -12.15
N ASN A 175 17.56 -11.08 -11.09
CA ASN A 175 18.91 -10.54 -11.14
C ASN A 175 20.00 -11.62 -10.99
N THR A 176 19.60 -12.87 -10.67
CA THR A 176 20.51 -14.02 -10.59
C THR A 176 20.57 -14.68 -11.98
N GLY A 177 21.76 -14.75 -12.59
CA GLY A 177 21.93 -15.42 -13.89
C GLY A 177 23.27 -15.15 -14.50
#